data_d353e068adec24408206d966d3f178a5
#
_entry.id   d353e068adec24408206d966d3f178a5
#
_cell.length_a   1.000
_cell.length_b   1.000
_cell.length_c   1.000
_cell.angle_alpha   90.00
_cell.angle_beta   90.00
_cell.angle_gamma   90.00
#
_symmetry.space_group_name_H-M   'P 1'
#
loop_
_entity.id
_entity.type
_entity.pdbx_description
1 polymer ?
#
loop_
_entity_poly.entity_id
_entity_poly.type
_entity_poly.pdbx_seq_one_letter_code
_entity_poly.pdbx_strand_id
1 'polypeptide(L)'
;GTAMEGALKSMETVRYPYFWFETEEFLHGPLASVKPDVYTVLIAPRTYGYERANALFKIMHNQNPHVYSIGVQDGVESDHVLDGGFVDDEDFSVFEYAIPLQLLAYLTYTARGIDLQVRNYPRTREALPTKAKPLQR
;
A
#
# COMPACT_ATOMS: atom_id res chain seq x y z
N GLY A 1 -1.33 7.75 -6.40
CA GLY A 1 -0.88 6.74 -7.38
C GLY A 1 -0.34 5.51 -6.70
N THR A 2 0.86 5.55 -6.17
CA THR A 2 1.61 4.37 -5.67
C THR A 2 0.87 3.62 -4.54
N ALA A 3 0.36 4.32 -3.53
CA ALA A 3 -0.40 3.69 -2.45
C ALA A 3 -1.67 2.99 -2.96
N MET A 4 -2.36 3.61 -3.91
CA MET A 4 -3.54 3.02 -4.55
C MET A 4 -3.19 1.74 -5.32
N GLU A 5 -2.10 1.75 -6.10
CA GLU A 5 -1.63 0.57 -6.83
C GLU A 5 -1.26 -0.57 -5.87
N GLY A 6 -0.53 -0.27 -4.79
CA GLY A 6 -0.18 -1.26 -3.77
C GLY A 6 -1.39 -1.88 -3.10
N ALA A 7 -2.38 -1.08 -2.73
CA ALA A 7 -3.63 -1.55 -2.16
C ALA A 7 -4.42 -2.41 -3.16
N LEU A 8 -4.50 -1.99 -4.44
CA LEU A 8 -5.16 -2.75 -5.49
C LEU A 8 -4.51 -4.12 -5.69
N LYS A 9 -3.17 -4.18 -5.81
CA LYS A 9 -2.44 -5.46 -5.93
C LYS A 9 -2.70 -6.38 -4.74
N SER A 10 -2.71 -5.83 -3.54
CA SER A 10 -3.01 -6.59 -2.33
C SER A 10 -4.46 -7.10 -2.32
N MET A 11 -5.44 -6.30 -2.71
CA MET A 11 -6.84 -6.75 -2.85
C MET A 11 -7.00 -7.86 -3.89
N GLU A 12 -6.30 -7.76 -5.02
CA GLU A 12 -6.36 -8.75 -6.09
C GLU A 12 -5.73 -10.11 -5.69
N THR A 13 -4.64 -10.08 -4.93
CA THR A 13 -3.84 -11.27 -4.61
C THR A 13 -4.11 -11.82 -3.23
N VAL A 14 -4.11 -10.98 -2.20
CA VAL A 14 -4.36 -11.36 -0.80
C VAL A 14 -5.85 -11.53 -0.52
N ARG A 15 -6.71 -10.91 -1.35
CA ARG A 15 -8.19 -11.02 -1.29
C ARG A 15 -8.78 -10.57 0.03
N TYR A 16 -8.20 -9.49 0.56
CA TYR A 16 -8.64 -8.83 1.78
C TYR A 16 -8.87 -7.34 1.49
N PRO A 17 -9.75 -6.63 2.19
CA PRO A 17 -9.90 -5.19 2.03
C PRO A 17 -8.61 -4.43 2.38
N TYR A 18 -8.15 -3.59 1.47
CA TYR A 18 -7.06 -2.65 1.66
C TYR A 18 -7.55 -1.25 1.33
N PHE A 19 -7.11 -0.28 2.09
CA PHE A 19 -7.46 1.12 1.88
C PHE A 19 -6.18 1.91 1.62
N TRP A 20 -6.30 3.00 0.89
CA TRP A 20 -5.21 3.93 0.63
C TRP A 20 -5.71 5.35 0.84
N PHE A 21 -4.83 6.20 1.30
CA PHE A 21 -5.13 7.60 1.54
C PHE A 21 -3.90 8.44 1.21
N GLU A 22 -4.11 9.67 0.85
CA GLU A 22 -3.09 10.70 0.90
C GLU A 22 -2.89 11.09 2.38
N THR A 23 -1.71 11.60 2.74
CA THR A 23 -1.34 11.83 4.15
C THR A 23 -2.29 12.80 4.86
N GLU A 24 -2.65 13.91 4.24
CA GLU A 24 -3.55 14.88 4.86
C GLU A 24 -4.99 14.34 4.90
N GLU A 25 -5.45 13.67 3.86
CA GLU A 25 -6.75 13.00 3.86
C GLU A 25 -6.84 11.97 4.99
N PHE A 26 -5.78 11.20 5.20
CA PHE A 26 -5.72 10.22 6.28
C PHE A 26 -5.88 10.87 7.67
N LEU A 27 -5.25 12.02 7.89
CA LEU A 27 -5.33 12.75 9.16
C LEU A 27 -6.73 13.32 9.45
N HIS A 28 -7.53 13.61 8.42
CA HIS A 28 -8.83 14.24 8.55
C HIS A 28 -10.00 13.29 8.83
N GLY A 29 -9.75 12.00 9.04
CA GLY A 29 -10.82 11.06 9.37
C GLY A 29 -10.36 9.63 9.52
N PRO A 30 -9.77 9.00 8.49
CA PRO A 30 -9.37 7.60 8.51
C PRO A 30 -8.47 7.21 9.68
N LEU A 31 -7.60 8.11 10.15
CA LEU A 31 -6.75 7.89 11.33
C LEU A 31 -7.55 7.44 12.56
N ALA A 32 -8.75 7.98 12.75
CA ALA A 32 -9.62 7.61 13.88
C ALA A 32 -10.11 6.14 13.82
N SER A 33 -10.03 5.50 12.66
CA SER A 33 -10.40 4.10 12.47
C SER A 33 -9.25 3.11 12.72
N VAL A 34 -8.03 3.59 12.88
CA VAL A 34 -6.84 2.76 13.10
C VAL A 34 -6.87 2.21 14.52
N LYS A 35 -7.06 0.90 14.61
CA LYS A 35 -7.01 0.15 15.87
C LYS A 35 -5.65 -0.56 16.00
N PRO A 36 -5.32 -1.09 17.18
CA PRO A 36 -4.05 -1.80 17.41
C PRO A 36 -3.80 -3.02 16.50
N ASP A 37 -4.85 -3.61 15.95
CA ASP A 37 -4.81 -4.76 15.05
C ASP A 37 -4.78 -4.36 13.55
N VAL A 38 -4.78 -3.06 13.25
CA VAL A 38 -4.71 -2.53 11.88
C VAL A 38 -3.27 -2.32 11.47
N TYR A 39 -2.86 -3.00 10.41
CA TYR A 39 -1.55 -2.81 9.79
C TYR A 39 -1.57 -1.56 8.91
N THR A 40 -0.63 -0.67 9.15
CA THR A 40 -0.49 0.57 8.38
C THR A 40 0.90 0.65 7.77
N VAL A 41 0.96 0.94 6.47
CA VAL A 41 2.22 1.17 5.76
C VAL A 41 2.22 2.60 5.24
N LEU A 42 3.17 3.40 5.70
CA LEU A 42 3.41 4.74 5.17
C LEU A 42 4.45 4.66 4.04
N ILE A 43 4.18 5.37 2.97
CA ILE A 43 5.14 5.56 1.86
C ILE A 43 5.68 6.97 2.00
N ALA A 44 6.98 7.08 2.24
CA ALA A 44 7.61 8.35 2.60
C ALA A 44 8.85 8.64 1.74
N PRO A 45 8.67 8.94 0.44
CA PRO A 45 9.77 9.41 -0.40
C PRO A 45 10.29 10.75 0.12
N ARG A 46 11.61 10.99 0.01
CA ARG A 46 12.24 12.26 0.40
C ARG A 46 11.96 13.37 -0.61
N THR A 47 10.71 13.57 -0.91
CA THR A 47 10.18 14.59 -1.81
C THR A 47 9.23 15.51 -1.05
N TYR A 48 8.36 16.22 -1.77
CA TYR A 48 7.35 17.09 -1.16
C TYR A 48 6.49 16.30 -0.13
N GLY A 49 6.33 16.87 1.07
CA GLY A 49 5.52 16.26 2.14
C GLY A 49 6.27 15.27 3.05
N TYR A 50 7.56 15.01 2.81
CA TYR A 50 8.36 14.07 3.59
C TYR A 50 8.34 14.35 5.10
N GLU A 51 8.58 15.59 5.52
CA GLU A 51 8.61 15.98 6.93
C GLU A 51 7.30 15.62 7.66
N ARG A 52 6.19 15.81 6.96
CA ARG A 52 4.87 15.51 7.49
C ARG A 52 4.64 14.00 7.63
N ALA A 53 5.02 13.22 6.62
CA ALA A 53 4.96 11.76 6.64
C ALA A 53 5.87 11.16 7.71
N ASN A 54 7.10 11.69 7.86
CA ASN A 54 8.05 11.28 8.89
C ASN A 54 7.52 11.56 10.31
N ALA A 55 6.95 12.74 10.54
CA ALA A 55 6.33 13.08 11.82
C ALA A 55 5.15 12.15 12.15
N LEU A 56 4.29 11.88 11.16
CA LEU A 56 3.15 10.97 11.31
C LEU A 56 3.62 9.55 11.64
N PHE A 57 4.62 9.04 10.91
CA PHE A 57 5.18 7.71 11.18
C PHE A 57 5.66 7.59 12.62
N LYS A 58 6.47 8.53 13.12
CA LYS A 58 7.00 8.51 14.49
C LYS A 58 5.90 8.47 15.54
N ILE A 59 4.87 9.29 15.36
CA ILE A 59 3.74 9.35 16.30
C ILE A 59 2.97 8.04 16.29
N MET A 60 2.67 7.48 15.13
CA MET A 60 1.89 6.25 15.00
C MET A 60 2.70 5.03 15.46
N HIS A 61 3.97 4.93 15.06
CA HIS A 61 4.85 3.83 15.41
C HIS A 61 5.05 3.69 16.92
N ASN A 62 5.12 4.80 17.65
CA ASN A 62 5.20 4.79 19.12
C ASN A 62 3.93 4.29 19.81
N GLN A 63 2.80 4.24 19.11
CA GLN A 63 1.50 3.89 19.67
C GLN A 63 0.94 2.57 19.15
N ASN A 64 1.42 2.09 18.01
CA ASN A 64 0.92 0.89 17.36
C ASN A 64 2.07 0.06 16.79
N PRO A 65 2.25 -1.21 17.23
CA PRO A 65 3.31 -2.11 16.78
C PRO A 65 3.17 -2.55 15.32
N HIS A 66 2.05 -2.24 14.66
CA HIS A 66 1.78 -2.62 13.27
C HIS A 66 1.86 -1.45 12.30
N VAL A 67 2.70 -0.47 12.60
CA VAL A 67 2.99 0.66 11.73
C VAL A 67 4.37 0.50 11.11
N TYR A 68 4.40 0.52 9.79
CA TYR A 68 5.58 0.31 8.98
C TYR A 68 5.79 1.48 8.02
N SER A 69 7.02 1.67 7.57
CA SER A 69 7.34 2.67 6.54
C SER A 69 8.15 2.06 5.41
N ILE A 70 7.85 2.52 4.20
CA ILE A 70 8.69 2.34 3.01
C ILE A 70 9.31 3.70 2.69
N GLY A 71 10.63 3.79 2.74
CA GLY A 71 11.40 5.03 2.67
C GLY A 71 12.10 5.33 3.99
N VAL A 72 13.14 6.14 3.91
CA VAL A 72 13.98 6.50 5.07
C VAL A 72 13.16 7.29 6.09
N GLN A 73 13.31 6.93 7.36
CA GLN A 73 12.71 7.67 8.47
C GLN A 73 13.80 8.24 9.36
N ASP A 74 14.02 9.54 9.29
CA ASP A 74 15.10 10.21 10.02
C ASP A 74 14.96 10.01 11.54
N GLY A 75 16.02 9.50 12.14
CA GLY A 75 16.09 9.26 13.58
C GLY A 75 15.29 8.06 14.07
N VAL A 76 14.92 7.15 13.18
CA VAL A 76 14.30 5.87 13.53
C VAL A 76 15.12 4.73 12.93
N GLU A 77 15.80 3.97 13.79
CA GLU A 77 16.38 2.69 13.44
C GLU A 77 15.39 1.61 13.87
N SER A 78 14.78 0.93 12.92
CA SER A 78 13.70 -0.04 13.20
C SER A 78 13.56 -1.05 12.08
N ASP A 79 13.28 -2.30 12.45
CA ASP A 79 12.86 -3.36 11.54
C ASP A 79 11.46 -3.09 10.90
N HIS A 80 10.79 -2.02 11.33
CA HIS A 80 9.57 -1.52 10.73
C HIS A 80 9.81 -0.47 9.62
N VAL A 81 11.07 -0.19 9.29
CA VAL A 81 11.43 0.75 8.23
C VAL A 81 12.14 0.01 7.11
N LEU A 82 11.56 -0.01 5.93
CA LEU A 82 12.22 -0.49 4.72
C LEU A 82 12.93 0.69 4.04
N ASP A 83 14.22 0.82 4.30
CA ASP A 83 15.12 1.66 3.51
C ASP A 83 15.71 0.82 2.38
N GLY A 84 15.23 1.05 1.17
CA GLY A 84 15.64 0.33 -0.03
C GLY A 84 16.80 1.00 -0.79
N GLY A 85 17.43 2.03 -0.21
CA GLY A 85 18.42 2.85 -0.93
C GLY A 85 17.80 3.62 -2.07
N PHE A 86 16.57 4.12 -1.87
CA PHE A 86 15.80 4.89 -2.84
C PHE A 86 16.54 6.16 -3.27
N VAL A 87 16.47 6.48 -4.55
CA VAL A 87 17.06 7.72 -5.10
C VAL A 87 16.16 8.91 -4.80
N ASP A 88 14.84 8.65 -4.66
CA ASP A 88 13.82 9.68 -4.40
C ASP A 88 13.77 10.78 -5.47
N ASP A 89 13.97 10.40 -6.73
CA ASP A 89 13.76 11.29 -7.87
C ASP A 89 12.28 11.66 -7.97
N GLU A 90 11.99 12.95 -8.10
CA GLU A 90 10.62 13.46 -8.04
C GLU A 90 9.70 12.85 -9.11
N ASP A 91 10.25 12.61 -10.31
CA ASP A 91 9.48 12.06 -11.44
C ASP A 91 9.41 10.52 -11.43
N PHE A 92 10.44 9.85 -10.93
CA PHE A 92 10.61 8.40 -11.04
C PHE A 92 10.42 7.61 -9.75
N SER A 93 10.34 8.27 -8.60
CA SER A 93 10.15 7.59 -7.29
C SER A 93 8.92 6.67 -7.25
N VAL A 94 7.91 6.95 -8.06
CA VAL A 94 6.74 6.07 -8.20
C VAL A 94 7.10 4.62 -8.55
N PHE A 95 8.12 4.41 -9.36
CA PHE A 95 8.57 3.07 -9.74
C PHE A 95 9.34 2.40 -8.60
N GLU A 96 10.18 3.15 -7.90
CA GLU A 96 10.93 2.65 -6.76
C GLU A 96 9.99 2.16 -5.66
N TYR A 97 8.99 2.95 -5.30
CA TYR A 97 8.04 2.63 -4.22
C TYR A 97 6.95 1.63 -4.62
N ALA A 98 6.70 1.41 -5.91
CA ALA A 98 5.78 0.37 -6.36
C ALA A 98 6.33 -1.04 -6.13
N ILE A 99 7.65 -1.24 -6.29
CA ILE A 99 8.29 -2.56 -6.17
C ILE A 99 8.09 -3.18 -4.77
N PRO A 100 8.40 -2.50 -3.65
CA PRO A 100 8.16 -3.03 -2.32
C PRO A 100 6.70 -3.41 -2.06
N LEU A 101 5.75 -2.64 -2.57
CA LEU A 101 4.33 -2.92 -2.42
C LEU A 101 3.89 -4.15 -3.20
N GLN A 102 4.43 -4.35 -4.41
CA GLN A 102 4.20 -5.56 -5.19
C GLN A 102 4.80 -6.79 -4.51
N LEU A 103 6.01 -6.67 -3.95
CA LEU A 103 6.65 -7.72 -3.17
C LEU A 103 5.86 -8.04 -1.90
N LEU A 104 5.36 -7.04 -1.19
CA LEU A 104 4.51 -7.22 -0.01
C LEU A 104 3.26 -8.03 -0.37
N ALA A 105 2.58 -7.67 -1.45
CA ALA A 105 1.41 -8.40 -1.94
C ALA A 105 1.77 -9.85 -2.30
N TYR A 106 2.88 -10.06 -3.03
CA TYR A 106 3.38 -11.38 -3.43
C TYR A 106 3.70 -12.26 -2.21
N LEU A 107 4.51 -11.76 -1.29
CA LEU A 107 4.92 -12.50 -0.10
C LEU A 107 3.71 -12.82 0.80
N THR A 108 2.78 -11.88 0.92
CA THR A 108 1.60 -12.06 1.77
C THR A 108 0.67 -13.15 1.22
N TYR A 109 0.32 -13.13 -0.07
CA TYR A 109 -0.56 -14.18 -0.61
C TYR A 109 0.13 -15.55 -0.62
N THR A 110 1.44 -15.59 -0.87
CA THR A 110 2.23 -16.81 -0.83
C THR A 110 2.26 -17.41 0.58
N ALA A 111 2.56 -16.61 1.59
CA ALA A 111 2.57 -17.04 3.00
C ALA A 111 1.20 -17.52 3.47
N ARG A 112 0.12 -16.99 2.91
CA ARG A 112 -1.27 -17.42 3.20
C ARG A 112 -1.72 -18.63 2.38
N GLY A 113 -0.91 -19.15 1.48
CA GLY A 113 -1.25 -20.27 0.62
C GLY A 113 -2.41 -20.01 -0.34
N ILE A 114 -2.59 -18.74 -0.77
CA ILE A 114 -3.70 -18.37 -1.65
C ILE A 114 -3.39 -18.79 -3.08
N ASP A 115 -4.23 -19.65 -3.63
CA ASP A 115 -4.18 -20.02 -5.04
C ASP A 115 -4.89 -18.96 -5.90
N LEU A 116 -4.11 -18.24 -6.70
CA LEU A 116 -4.63 -17.20 -7.59
C LEU A 116 -5.42 -17.75 -8.78
N GLN A 117 -5.32 -19.04 -9.10
CA GLN A 117 -6.11 -19.66 -10.17
C GLN A 117 -7.58 -19.85 -9.73
N VAL A 118 -7.81 -20.03 -8.44
CA VAL A 118 -9.17 -20.14 -7.88
C VAL A 118 -9.77 -18.73 -7.79
N ARG A 119 -10.95 -18.52 -8.33
CA ARG A 119 -11.68 -17.24 -8.33
C ARG A 119 -12.83 -17.25 -7.32
N ASN A 120 -12.95 -16.16 -6.56
CA ASN A 120 -14.04 -16.01 -5.60
C ASN A 120 -15.41 -15.86 -6.28
N TYR A 121 -15.46 -15.17 -7.44
CA TYR A 121 -16.68 -14.87 -8.19
C TYR A 121 -16.53 -15.21 -9.69
N PRO A 122 -16.42 -16.49 -10.08
CA PRO A 122 -16.17 -16.87 -11.46
C PRO A 122 -17.27 -16.42 -12.41
N ARG A 123 -18.53 -16.49 -11.99
CA ARG A 123 -19.72 -16.13 -12.82
C ARG A 123 -19.81 -14.63 -13.11
N THR A 124 -19.24 -13.77 -12.27
CA THR A 124 -19.30 -12.32 -12.49
C THR A 124 -18.61 -11.93 -13.79
N ARG A 125 -17.50 -12.56 -14.13
CA ARG A 125 -16.78 -12.28 -15.38
C ARG A 125 -17.48 -12.80 -16.62
N GLU A 126 -18.25 -13.86 -16.49
CA GLU A 126 -19.08 -14.39 -17.58
C GLU A 126 -20.25 -13.44 -17.86
N ALA A 127 -20.90 -12.95 -16.81
CA ALA A 127 -22.04 -12.03 -16.89
C ALA A 127 -21.61 -10.59 -17.24
N LEU A 128 -20.46 -10.13 -16.72
CA LEU A 128 -19.96 -8.78 -16.90
C LEU A 128 -18.52 -8.84 -17.47
N PRO A 129 -18.35 -9.05 -18.77
CA PRO A 129 -17.02 -9.11 -19.37
C PRO A 129 -16.31 -7.77 -19.21
N THR A 130 -15.06 -7.80 -18.78
CA THR A 130 -14.22 -6.61 -18.50
C THR A 130 -13.88 -5.79 -19.75
N LYS A 131 -14.10 -6.35 -20.96
CA LYS A 131 -13.95 -5.62 -22.22
C LYS A 131 -15.34 -5.32 -22.77
N ALA A 132 -15.66 -4.04 -22.92
CA ALA A 132 -16.84 -3.63 -23.66
C ALA A 132 -16.79 -4.24 -25.07
N LYS A 133 -17.90 -4.83 -25.52
CA LYS A 133 -18.01 -5.22 -26.93
C LYS A 133 -17.86 -3.96 -27.78
N PRO A 134 -17.12 -4.00 -28.90
CA PRO A 134 -17.09 -2.90 -29.84
C PRO A 134 -18.53 -2.52 -30.20
N LEU A 135 -18.85 -1.22 -30.15
CA LEU A 135 -20.11 -0.74 -30.66
C LEU A 135 -20.23 -1.20 -32.13
N GLN A 136 -21.18 -2.07 -32.40
CA GLN A 136 -21.53 -2.37 -33.78
C GLN A 136 -22.13 -1.07 -34.37
N ARG A 137 -21.40 -0.48 -35.32
CA ARG A 137 -21.90 0.65 -36.12
C ARG A 137 -22.80 0.13 -37.21
#